data_388b54548d94d12b88cc770f2ac9ae82
#
_entry.id   388b54548d94d12b88cc770f2ac9ae82
#
_cell.length_a   1.000
_cell.length_b   1.000
_cell.length_c   1.000
_cell.angle_alpha   90.00
_cell.angle_beta   90.00
_cell.angle_gamma   90.00
#
_symmetry.space_group_name_H-M   'P 1'
#
loop_
_entity.id
_entity.type
_entity.pdbx_description
1 polymer ?
#
loop_
_entity_poly.entity_id
_entity_poly.type
_entity_poly.pdbx_seq_one_letter_code
_entity_poly.pdbx_strand_id
1 'polypeptide(L)'
;LRRQRQMCIRDSVSAEHEAQINALENQLEWYKIECSRHSDWEIVEVYVDQGITGTQAQKRPEFLRMMEDARKDKFDLIITREVSRFARNTVDALSYTRQMKAMGVDVLFINDSINTAADDGELRLSLMSSMAQDESRKISERVKAGQKISRERHILYGNGNILGFRREN
;
A
#
# COMPACT_ATOMS: atom_id res chain seq x y z
N LEU A 1 21.58 20.75 18.48
CA LEU A 1 22.02 19.72 17.52
C LEU A 1 20.77 18.98 17.07
N ARG A 2 20.28 19.21 15.82
CA ARG A 2 19.23 18.37 15.22
C ARG A 2 19.84 16.97 15.06
N ARG A 3 19.22 15.98 15.69
CA ARG A 3 19.60 14.58 15.55
C ARG A 3 19.29 14.17 14.10
N GLN A 4 20.26 13.58 13.43
CA GLN A 4 20.07 13.04 12.07
C GLN A 4 19.00 11.94 12.14
N ARG A 5 17.96 12.04 11.28
CA ARG A 5 16.91 11.03 11.22
C ARG A 5 17.37 9.88 10.35
N GLN A 6 17.37 8.69 10.93
CA GLN A 6 17.61 7.45 10.19
C GLN A 6 16.30 7.04 9.53
N MET A 7 16.29 7.01 8.21
CA MET A 7 15.08 6.73 7.45
C MET A 7 15.22 5.52 6.54
N CYS A 8 14.12 4.83 6.32
CA CYS A 8 14.03 3.81 5.29
C CYS A 8 13.01 4.18 4.21
N ILE A 9 13.23 3.62 3.03
CA ILE A 9 12.31 3.74 1.90
C ILE A 9 11.46 2.49 1.83
N ARG A 10 10.15 2.68 1.64
CA ARG A 10 9.20 1.59 1.42
C ARG A 10 8.44 1.78 0.12
N ASP A 11 8.56 0.81 -0.79
CA ASP A 11 7.80 0.82 -2.04
C ASP A 11 7.38 -0.59 -2.49
N SER A 12 6.55 -0.67 -3.52
CA SER A 12 6.13 -1.90 -4.17
C SER A 12 6.01 -1.70 -5.67
N VAL A 13 6.52 -2.63 -6.45
CA VAL A 13 6.52 -2.57 -7.93
C VAL A 13 5.62 -3.66 -8.49
N SER A 14 4.73 -3.32 -9.43
CA SER A 14 3.70 -4.21 -9.99
C SER A 14 3.82 -4.48 -11.49
N ALA A 15 5.02 -4.58 -12.05
CA ALA A 15 5.24 -4.76 -13.49
C ALA A 15 6.07 -6.01 -13.84
N GLU A 16 6.03 -6.47 -15.10
CA GLU A 16 6.76 -7.65 -15.57
C GLU A 16 8.23 -7.34 -15.93
N HIS A 17 9.11 -8.24 -15.56
CA HIS A 17 10.58 -8.35 -15.72
C HIS A 17 11.43 -7.11 -16.08
N GLU A 18 11.57 -6.69 -17.35
CA GLU A 18 12.48 -5.58 -17.72
C GLU A 18 11.91 -4.20 -17.37
N ALA A 19 10.61 -4.02 -17.48
CA ALA A 19 9.94 -2.79 -17.05
C ALA A 19 10.02 -2.60 -15.51
N GLN A 20 10.23 -3.67 -14.75
CA GLN A 20 10.40 -3.59 -13.28
C GLN A 20 11.72 -2.97 -12.87
N ILE A 21 12.83 -3.33 -13.53
CA ILE A 21 14.15 -2.82 -13.19
C ILE A 21 14.19 -1.32 -13.42
N ASN A 22 13.75 -0.86 -14.59
CA ASN A 22 13.70 0.57 -14.91
C ASN A 22 12.73 1.34 -14.00
N ALA A 23 11.59 0.74 -13.66
CA ALA A 23 10.63 1.36 -12.74
C ALA A 23 11.20 1.49 -11.31
N LEU A 24 11.92 0.48 -10.84
CA LEU A 24 12.56 0.50 -9.53
C LEU A 24 13.69 1.53 -9.47
N GLU A 25 14.55 1.60 -10.49
CA GLU A 25 15.63 2.59 -10.57
C GLU A 25 15.06 4.02 -10.55
N ASN A 26 14.06 4.30 -11.38
CA ASN A 26 13.38 5.60 -11.40
C ASN A 26 12.72 5.95 -10.05
N GLN A 27 12.16 4.95 -9.36
CA GLN A 27 11.59 5.16 -8.02
C GLN A 27 12.67 5.49 -7.00
N LEU A 28 13.78 4.75 -7.00
CA LEU A 28 14.89 5.01 -6.08
C LEU A 28 15.54 6.36 -6.33
N GLU A 29 15.68 6.77 -7.60
CA GLU A 29 16.19 8.09 -7.96
C GLU A 29 15.25 9.19 -7.46
N TRP A 30 13.94 9.04 -7.64
CA TRP A 30 12.96 9.97 -7.11
C TRP A 30 13.07 10.12 -5.58
N TYR A 31 13.21 9.01 -4.85
CA TYR A 31 13.41 9.07 -3.38
C TYR A 31 14.71 9.76 -3.01
N LYS A 32 15.81 9.51 -3.75
CA LYS A 32 17.09 10.20 -3.51
C LYS A 32 16.98 11.71 -3.69
N ILE A 33 16.27 12.15 -4.74
CA ILE A 33 16.01 13.57 -4.98
C ILE A 33 15.16 14.16 -3.83
N GLU A 34 14.12 13.47 -3.41
CA GLU A 34 13.26 13.95 -2.32
C GLU A 34 14.04 14.04 -1.00
N CYS A 35 14.83 13.03 -0.69
CA CYS A 35 15.66 13.01 0.51
C CYS A 35 16.74 14.08 0.50
N SER A 36 17.32 14.40 -0.67
CA SER A 36 18.35 15.44 -0.80
C SER A 36 17.86 16.84 -0.41
N ARG A 37 16.54 17.05 -0.36
CA ARG A 37 15.93 18.30 0.12
C ARG A 37 15.96 18.46 1.63
N HIS A 38 16.29 17.37 2.35
CA HIS A 38 16.33 17.31 3.80
C HIS A 38 17.75 16.93 4.25
N SER A 39 18.53 17.92 4.66
CA SER A 39 19.94 17.72 5.06
C SER A 39 20.13 16.92 6.36
N ASP A 40 19.06 16.71 7.10
CA ASP A 40 19.00 15.97 8.36
C ASP A 40 18.51 14.53 8.21
N TRP A 41 18.29 14.05 6.96
CA TRP A 41 17.83 12.70 6.67
C TRP A 41 18.97 11.83 6.14
N GLU A 42 19.06 10.60 6.65
CA GLU A 42 20.00 9.58 6.20
C GLU A 42 19.24 8.31 5.81
N ILE A 43 19.37 7.89 4.54
CA ILE A 43 18.78 6.63 4.07
C ILE A 43 19.62 5.47 4.59
N VAL A 44 19.08 4.67 5.49
CA VAL A 44 19.77 3.51 6.06
C VAL A 44 19.38 2.20 5.40
N GLU A 45 18.17 2.10 4.84
CA GLU A 45 17.69 0.86 4.23
C GLU A 45 16.57 1.12 3.22
N VAL A 46 16.40 0.19 2.28
CA VAL A 46 15.34 0.20 1.27
C VAL A 46 14.60 -1.14 1.27
N TYR A 47 13.27 -1.09 1.39
CA TYR A 47 12.39 -2.26 1.40
C TYR A 47 11.45 -2.22 0.21
N VAL A 48 11.66 -3.10 -0.76
CA VAL A 48 10.84 -3.18 -1.97
C VAL A 48 10.28 -4.58 -2.14
N ASP A 49 8.96 -4.72 -2.05
CA ASP A 49 8.29 -5.93 -2.49
C ASP A 49 7.99 -5.84 -3.99
N GLN A 50 8.50 -6.79 -4.76
CA GLN A 50 8.16 -6.92 -6.17
C GLN A 50 6.76 -7.52 -6.31
N GLY A 51 5.97 -6.96 -7.23
CA GLY A 51 4.57 -7.29 -7.43
C GLY A 51 4.35 -8.78 -7.68
N ILE A 52 3.63 -9.36 -6.77
CA ILE A 52 3.19 -10.74 -6.83
C ILE A 52 1.79 -10.72 -7.43
N THR A 53 1.60 -11.40 -8.57
CA THR A 53 0.29 -11.63 -9.19
C THR A 53 -0.72 -12.17 -8.16
N GLY A 54 -1.98 -11.76 -8.29
CA GLY A 54 -3.06 -11.84 -7.29
C GLY A 54 -3.29 -13.16 -6.52
N THR A 55 -2.66 -14.27 -6.88
CA THR A 55 -2.77 -15.57 -6.17
C THR A 55 -1.71 -15.78 -5.09
N GLN A 56 -0.58 -15.06 -5.11
CA GLN A 56 0.49 -15.17 -4.11
C GLN A 56 0.60 -13.94 -3.20
N ALA A 57 -0.45 -13.15 -3.11
CA ALA A 57 -0.52 -11.89 -2.38
C ALA A 57 -0.23 -11.97 -0.86
N GLN A 58 0.05 -13.15 -0.31
CA GLN A 58 0.27 -13.34 1.13
C GLN A 58 1.71 -13.09 1.60
N LYS A 59 2.70 -13.06 0.69
CA LYS A 59 4.10 -12.89 1.10
C LYS A 59 4.61 -11.50 0.72
N ARG A 60 4.78 -10.65 1.73
CA ARG A 60 5.49 -9.36 1.63
C ARG A 60 6.77 -9.47 2.49
N PRO A 61 7.80 -10.20 2.04
CA PRO A 61 8.97 -10.49 2.87
C PRO A 61 9.70 -9.21 3.28
N GLU A 62 9.79 -8.24 2.37
CA GLU A 62 10.46 -6.99 2.65
C GLU A 62 9.65 -6.11 3.63
N PHE A 63 8.33 -6.15 3.56
CA PHE A 63 7.50 -5.49 4.56
C PHE A 63 7.67 -6.11 5.96
N LEU A 64 7.72 -7.45 6.04
CA LEU A 64 7.94 -8.13 7.30
C LEU A 64 9.35 -7.84 7.85
N ARG A 65 10.38 -7.83 6.98
CA ARG A 65 11.74 -7.43 7.35
C ARG A 65 11.79 -6.00 7.89
N MET A 66 11.09 -5.07 7.24
CA MET A 66 10.95 -3.69 7.72
C MET A 66 10.32 -3.62 9.11
N MET A 67 9.24 -4.40 9.37
CA MET A 67 8.60 -4.45 10.69
C MET A 67 9.54 -4.99 11.78
N GLU A 68 10.39 -5.98 11.46
CA GLU A 68 11.38 -6.51 12.39
C GLU A 68 12.51 -5.52 12.66
N ASP A 69 12.96 -4.82 11.63
CA ASP A 69 14.03 -3.84 11.74
C ASP A 69 13.56 -2.58 12.51
N ALA A 70 12.28 -2.21 12.38
CA ALA A 70 11.66 -1.19 13.23
C ALA A 70 11.68 -1.58 14.72
N ARG A 71 11.43 -2.86 15.05
CA ARG A 71 11.53 -3.35 16.44
C ARG A 71 12.94 -3.33 16.99
N LYS A 72 13.95 -3.26 16.14
CA LYS A 72 15.37 -3.21 16.49
C LYS A 72 15.92 -1.77 16.47
N ASP A 73 15.03 -0.78 16.38
CA ASP A 73 15.38 0.66 16.35
C ASP A 73 16.40 1.03 15.26
N LYS A 74 16.34 0.35 14.08
CA LYS A 74 17.29 0.62 13.00
C LYS A 74 17.00 1.94 12.27
N PHE A 75 15.78 2.44 12.36
CA PHE A 75 15.36 3.71 11.78
C PHE A 75 14.18 4.30 12.57
N ASP A 76 13.96 5.59 12.43
CA ASP A 76 12.92 6.35 13.11
C ASP A 76 11.89 6.97 12.16
N LEU A 77 12.11 6.84 10.85
CA LEU A 77 11.21 7.37 9.81
C LEU A 77 11.11 6.40 8.62
N ILE A 78 9.90 6.12 8.19
CA ILE A 78 9.60 5.43 6.95
C ILE A 78 9.09 6.44 5.92
N ILE A 79 9.67 6.43 4.71
CA ILE A 79 9.19 7.23 3.60
C ILE A 79 8.59 6.32 2.53
N THR A 80 7.40 6.67 2.08
CA THR A 80 6.71 6.00 0.98
C THR A 80 5.95 7.03 0.15
N ARG A 81 5.72 6.74 -1.13
CA ARG A 81 5.02 7.66 -2.02
C ARG A 81 3.57 7.86 -1.61
N GLU A 82 2.88 6.76 -1.34
CA GLU A 82 1.44 6.77 -1.07
C GLU A 82 1.02 5.59 -0.19
N VAL A 83 -0.13 5.70 0.44
CA VAL A 83 -0.69 4.67 1.34
C VAL A 83 -0.84 3.32 0.65
N SER A 84 -1.18 3.30 -0.64
CA SER A 84 -1.35 2.09 -1.46
C SER A 84 -0.05 1.27 -1.62
N ARG A 85 1.12 1.93 -1.55
CA ARG A 85 2.44 1.28 -1.59
C ARG A 85 2.84 0.69 -0.24
N PHE A 86 2.41 1.32 0.82
CA PHE A 86 2.70 0.87 2.19
C PHE A 86 1.87 -0.35 2.58
N ALA A 87 0.55 -0.29 2.36
CA ALA A 87 -0.37 -1.36 2.73
C ALA A 87 -1.35 -1.70 1.60
N ARG A 88 -2.00 -2.86 1.69
CA ARG A 88 -2.96 -3.36 0.68
C ARG A 88 -4.26 -2.58 0.66
N ASN A 89 -4.62 -2.04 1.79
CA ASN A 89 -5.81 -1.21 1.97
C ASN A 89 -5.54 -0.20 3.10
N THR A 90 -6.39 0.79 3.19
CA THR A 90 -6.24 1.89 4.15
C THR A 90 -6.45 1.48 5.60
N VAL A 91 -7.21 0.41 5.86
CA VAL A 91 -7.41 -0.14 7.22
C VAL A 91 -6.11 -0.77 7.73
N ASP A 92 -5.47 -1.60 6.88
CA ASP A 92 -4.17 -2.19 7.20
C ASP A 92 -3.12 -1.10 7.37
N ALA A 93 -3.14 -0.04 6.52
CA ALA A 93 -2.23 1.09 6.65
C ALA A 93 -2.36 1.76 8.02
N LEU A 94 -3.58 2.04 8.46
CA LEU A 94 -3.84 2.64 9.77
C LEU A 94 -3.35 1.73 10.91
N SER A 95 -3.58 0.42 10.81
CA SER A 95 -3.12 -0.55 11.81
C SER A 95 -1.59 -0.58 11.90
N TYR A 96 -0.91 -0.66 10.74
CA TYR A 96 0.55 -0.72 10.70
C TYR A 96 1.21 0.60 11.12
N THR A 97 0.64 1.74 10.76
CA THR A 97 1.18 3.04 11.21
C THR A 97 1.07 3.23 12.71
N ARG A 98 -0.01 2.73 13.34
CA ARG A 98 -0.14 2.69 14.80
C ARG A 98 0.92 1.79 15.45
N GLN A 99 1.18 0.62 14.86
CA GLN A 99 2.24 -0.27 15.33
C GLN A 99 3.62 0.38 15.20
N MET A 100 3.91 1.05 14.07
CA MET A 100 5.15 1.80 13.87
C MET A 100 5.30 2.92 14.90
N LYS A 101 4.25 3.70 15.13
CA LYS A 101 4.25 4.77 16.14
C LYS A 101 4.52 4.25 17.54
N ALA A 102 3.97 3.08 17.90
CA ALA A 102 4.25 2.42 19.18
C ALA A 102 5.72 1.97 19.31
N MET A 103 6.42 1.77 18.21
CA MET A 103 7.87 1.48 18.15
C MET A 103 8.73 2.74 17.99
N GLY A 104 8.15 3.94 18.05
CA GLY A 104 8.86 5.21 17.89
C GLY A 104 9.21 5.55 16.43
N VAL A 105 8.59 4.88 15.46
CA VAL A 105 8.81 5.08 14.04
C VAL A 105 7.66 5.85 13.40
N ASP A 106 7.96 6.98 12.77
CA ASP A 106 7.00 7.75 11.99
C ASP A 106 6.90 7.24 10.54
N VAL A 107 5.77 7.53 9.88
CA VAL A 107 5.57 7.22 8.46
C VAL A 107 5.15 8.48 7.72
N LEU A 108 5.85 8.77 6.61
CA LEU A 108 5.56 9.88 5.71
C LEU A 108 5.07 9.35 4.35
N PHE A 109 3.83 9.67 4.01
CA PHE A 109 3.22 9.43 2.71
C PHE A 109 3.27 10.72 1.89
N ILE A 110 4.21 10.80 0.95
CA ILE A 110 4.55 12.08 0.30
C ILE A 110 3.41 12.56 -0.60
N ASN A 111 2.90 11.72 -1.50
CA ASN A 111 1.84 12.09 -2.43
C ASN A 111 0.50 12.35 -1.74
N ASP A 112 0.23 11.63 -0.65
CA ASP A 112 -0.99 11.80 0.15
C ASP A 112 -0.88 12.97 1.13
N SER A 113 0.33 13.56 1.27
CA SER A 113 0.62 14.64 2.24
C SER A 113 0.24 14.27 3.68
N ILE A 114 0.50 13.01 4.06
CA ILE A 114 0.21 12.47 5.40
C ILE A 114 1.54 12.17 6.11
N ASN A 115 1.70 12.75 7.30
CA ASN A 115 2.85 12.50 8.17
C ASN A 115 2.34 12.06 9.55
N THR A 116 2.67 10.84 9.98
CA THR A 116 2.19 10.32 11.27
C THR A 116 2.88 10.96 12.49
N ALA A 117 3.98 11.70 12.27
CA ALA A 117 4.59 12.55 13.30
C ALA A 117 3.75 13.80 13.61
N ALA A 118 2.92 14.25 12.66
CA ALA A 118 2.04 15.39 12.86
C ALA A 118 0.77 14.99 13.64
N ASP A 119 0.23 15.95 14.39
CA ASP A 119 -0.95 15.71 15.24
C ASP A 119 -2.20 15.29 14.46
N ASP A 120 -2.32 15.71 13.20
CA ASP A 120 -3.45 15.39 12.32
C ASP A 120 -3.22 14.14 11.43
N GLY A 121 -2.01 13.56 11.44
CA GLY A 121 -1.64 12.45 10.56
C GLY A 121 -2.51 11.21 10.72
N GLU A 122 -2.78 10.82 11.96
CA GLU A 122 -3.67 9.68 12.25
C GLU A 122 -5.13 9.98 11.89
N LEU A 123 -5.58 11.21 12.11
CA LEU A 123 -6.93 11.63 11.73
C LEU A 123 -7.12 11.55 10.21
N ARG A 124 -6.15 12.03 9.42
CA ARG A 124 -6.18 11.94 7.96
C ARG A 124 -6.25 10.52 7.46
N LEU A 125 -5.42 9.61 8.01
CA LEU A 125 -5.46 8.18 7.68
C LEU A 125 -6.80 7.53 8.07
N SER A 126 -7.35 7.88 9.23
CA SER A 126 -8.64 7.36 9.69
C SER A 126 -9.78 7.82 8.77
N LEU A 127 -9.78 9.08 8.36
CA LEU A 127 -10.76 9.63 7.42
C LEU A 127 -10.67 8.94 6.05
N MET A 128 -9.45 8.80 5.52
CA MET A 128 -9.18 8.11 4.26
C MET A 128 -9.65 6.64 4.30
N SER A 129 -9.42 5.96 5.43
CA SER A 129 -9.87 4.59 5.66
C SER A 129 -11.40 4.48 5.66
N SER A 130 -12.09 5.39 6.34
CA SER A 130 -13.56 5.43 6.36
C SER A 130 -14.14 5.67 4.97
N MET A 131 -13.58 6.60 4.21
CA MET A 131 -14.04 6.89 2.84
C MET A 131 -13.85 5.69 1.90
N ALA A 132 -12.70 5.01 1.97
CA ALA A 132 -12.43 3.82 1.17
C ALA A 132 -13.35 2.65 1.52
N GLN A 133 -13.69 2.46 2.80
CA GLN A 133 -14.66 1.46 3.23
C GLN A 133 -16.07 1.76 2.71
N ASP A 134 -16.50 3.02 2.78
CA ASP A 134 -17.81 3.44 2.27
C ASP A 134 -17.93 3.25 0.76
N GLU A 135 -16.86 3.59 0.01
CA GLU A 135 -16.83 3.37 -1.43
C GLU A 135 -16.89 1.89 -1.79
N SER A 136 -16.10 1.05 -1.11
CA SER A 136 -16.12 -0.41 -1.28
C SER A 136 -17.52 -1.00 -1.00
N ARG A 137 -18.19 -0.53 0.06
CA ARG A 137 -19.56 -0.91 0.38
C ARG A 137 -20.54 -0.53 -0.74
N LYS A 138 -20.48 0.72 -1.22
CA LYS A 138 -21.33 1.22 -2.31
C LYS A 138 -21.13 0.43 -3.62
N ILE A 139 -19.88 0.10 -3.96
CA ILE A 139 -19.56 -0.74 -5.12
C ILE A 139 -20.18 -2.13 -4.95
N SER A 140 -20.01 -2.76 -3.78
CA SER A 140 -20.60 -4.07 -3.49
C SER A 140 -22.13 -4.07 -3.61
N GLU A 141 -22.80 -3.04 -3.09
CA GLU A 141 -24.25 -2.87 -3.17
C GLU A 141 -24.71 -2.71 -4.63
N ARG A 142 -24.00 -1.90 -5.45
CA ARG A 142 -24.28 -1.74 -6.86
C ARG A 142 -24.11 -3.03 -7.64
N VAL A 143 -23.05 -3.79 -7.38
CA VAL A 143 -22.80 -5.09 -8.01
C VAL A 143 -23.91 -6.08 -7.66
N LYS A 144 -24.31 -6.18 -6.38
CA LYS A 144 -25.41 -7.04 -5.94
C LYS A 144 -26.74 -6.67 -6.58
N ALA A 145 -27.04 -5.37 -6.67
CA ALA A 145 -28.25 -4.89 -7.35
C ALA A 145 -28.24 -5.23 -8.85
N GLY A 146 -27.10 -5.01 -9.53
CA GLY A 146 -26.94 -5.38 -10.95
C GLY A 146 -27.09 -6.89 -11.18
N GLN A 147 -26.50 -7.71 -10.31
CA GLN A 147 -26.64 -9.17 -10.38
C GLN A 147 -28.09 -9.63 -10.15
N LYS A 148 -28.84 -8.99 -9.24
CA LYS A 148 -30.26 -9.26 -9.01
C LYS A 148 -31.07 -8.99 -10.25
N ILE A 149 -30.90 -7.82 -10.87
CA ILE A 149 -31.60 -7.45 -12.14
C ILE A 149 -31.25 -8.43 -13.25
N SER A 150 -30.00 -8.84 -13.40
CA SER A 150 -29.57 -9.80 -14.41
C SER A 150 -30.23 -11.18 -14.21
N ARG A 151 -30.33 -11.65 -12.94
CA ARG A 151 -31.05 -12.89 -12.63
C ARG A 151 -32.55 -12.81 -12.96
N GLU A 152 -33.20 -11.71 -12.63
CA GLU A 152 -34.61 -11.46 -12.94
C GLU A 152 -34.86 -11.43 -14.47
N ARG A 153 -33.85 -10.98 -15.23
CA ARG A 153 -33.91 -10.97 -16.71
C ARG A 153 -33.40 -12.26 -17.35
N HIS A 154 -33.10 -13.30 -16.57
CA HIS A 154 -32.49 -14.57 -17.01
C HIS A 154 -31.17 -14.42 -17.80
N ILE A 155 -30.43 -13.34 -17.55
CA ILE A 155 -29.11 -13.13 -18.13
C ILE A 155 -28.07 -13.85 -17.25
N LEU A 156 -27.40 -14.85 -17.85
CA LEU A 156 -26.30 -15.58 -17.15
C LEU A 156 -25.11 -14.67 -16.94
N TYR A 157 -24.70 -14.54 -15.68
CA TYR A 157 -23.48 -13.81 -15.28
C TYR A 157 -22.32 -14.81 -15.20
N GLY A 158 -21.25 -14.58 -16.00
CA GLY A 158 -20.02 -15.38 -15.99
C GLY A 158 -19.53 -15.74 -17.39
N ASN A 159 -18.36 -16.34 -17.47
CA ASN A 159 -17.69 -16.73 -18.74
C ASN A 159 -18.36 -17.92 -19.46
N GLY A 160 -19.58 -18.26 -19.15
CA GLY A 160 -20.31 -19.33 -19.81
C GLY A 160 -19.95 -20.76 -19.40
N ASN A 161 -18.99 -20.94 -18.47
CA ASN A 161 -18.64 -22.26 -17.93
C ASN A 161 -19.38 -22.51 -16.62
N ILE A 162 -20.55 -23.14 -16.71
CA ILE A 162 -21.26 -23.67 -15.55
C ILE A 162 -20.92 -25.15 -15.47
N LEU A 163 -20.45 -25.60 -14.30
CA LEU A 163 -20.13 -27.01 -14.07
C LEU A 163 -21.36 -27.88 -14.40
N GLY A 164 -21.18 -28.83 -15.33
CA GLY A 164 -22.26 -29.72 -15.79
C GLY A 164 -23.08 -29.25 -16.99
N PHE A 165 -22.81 -28.05 -17.53
CA PHE A 165 -23.50 -27.54 -18.73
C PHE A 165 -22.50 -27.23 -19.84
N ARG A 166 -22.79 -27.64 -21.05
CA ARG A 166 -22.08 -27.31 -22.28
C ARG A 166 -22.86 -26.25 -23.04
N ARG A 167 -22.15 -25.21 -23.47
CA ARG A 167 -22.74 -24.18 -24.33
C ARG A 167 -22.97 -24.80 -25.71
N GLU A 168 -24.18 -24.87 -26.17
CA GLU A 168 -24.51 -25.11 -27.59
C GLU A 168 -24.41 -23.79 -28.35
N ASN A 169 -23.72 -23.81 -29.50
CA ASN A 169 -23.56 -22.66 -30.39
C ASN A 169 -24.82 -22.41 -31.20
#